data_aa21ab7995f6ef9daa25608417318a4b
#
_entry.id   aa21ab7995f6ef9daa25608417318a4b
#
_cell.length_a   1.000
_cell.length_b   1.000
_cell.length_c   1.000
_cell.angle_alpha   90.00
_cell.angle_beta   90.00
_cell.angle_gamma   90.00
#
_symmetry.space_group_name_H-M   'P 1'
#
loop_
_entity.id
_entity.type
_entity.pdbx_description
1 polymer ?
#
loop_
_entity_poly.entity_id
_entity_poly.type
_entity_poly.pdbx_seq_one_letter_code
_entity_poly.pdbx_strand_id
1 'polypeptide(L)'
;MGQKVNPHGFRLGISTDHKSRWYAGDLYRAYVGEDVKIRRLLSTGMDRAGISKVEIERTRDRVRVDIHTARPGIVIGRRGAEAERIRGELEDLTGKQVQLNILEVKNPELDAQLVAQGVAEQLSGRVQFRRAMRKALQTTMRSGALGVKVQCSGRLGGTEMSGSEFYREGRVPLHTLRADVDYGFYEAKTTFGRIGVKVWIYKGEVAGSRAEREAQAAARAAAAAGRRPTRGRRPERAGAPAGAPAGGAAASAGGPAVGTAPAEAPRTGQGG
;
A
#
# COMPACT_ATOMS: atom_id res chain seq x y z
N MET A 1 -17.50 -19.45 -25.44
CA MET A 1 -16.20 -19.10 -24.80
C MET A 1 -16.25 -19.57 -23.35
N GLY A 2 -15.26 -20.37 -22.89
CA GLY A 2 -15.22 -20.88 -21.52
C GLY A 2 -14.91 -19.81 -20.48
N GLN A 3 -15.16 -20.12 -19.22
CA GLN A 3 -14.78 -19.28 -18.10
C GLN A 3 -13.25 -19.21 -17.98
N LYS A 4 -12.75 -18.04 -17.59
CA LYS A 4 -11.31 -17.82 -17.38
C LYS A 4 -10.98 -18.05 -15.91
N VAL A 5 -9.94 -18.83 -15.67
CA VAL A 5 -9.43 -19.09 -14.32
C VAL A 5 -8.90 -17.78 -13.71
N ASN A 6 -9.06 -17.62 -12.40
CA ASN A 6 -8.45 -16.52 -11.66
C ASN A 6 -6.92 -16.64 -11.75
N PRO A 7 -6.20 -15.60 -12.20
CA PRO A 7 -4.75 -15.66 -12.36
C PRO A 7 -4.00 -16.03 -11.08
N HIS A 8 -4.49 -15.54 -9.93
CA HIS A 8 -3.94 -15.84 -8.63
C HIS A 8 -4.12 -17.32 -8.25
N GLY A 9 -5.34 -17.86 -8.45
CA GLY A 9 -5.64 -19.27 -8.20
C GLY A 9 -4.85 -20.22 -9.12
N PHE A 10 -4.62 -19.84 -10.38
CA PHE A 10 -3.85 -20.62 -11.34
C PHE A 10 -2.37 -20.78 -10.93
N ARG A 11 -1.82 -19.77 -10.23
CA ARG A 11 -0.41 -19.72 -9.82
C ARG A 11 -0.19 -20.04 -8.35
N LEU A 12 -1.25 -20.42 -7.63
CA LEU A 12 -1.18 -20.73 -6.22
C LEU A 12 -0.25 -21.93 -5.95
N GLY A 13 0.65 -21.77 -4.98
CA GLY A 13 1.65 -22.78 -4.63
C GLY A 13 2.89 -22.80 -5.55
N ILE A 14 2.88 -22.08 -6.68
CA ILE A 14 4.00 -22.00 -7.63
C ILE A 14 4.68 -20.63 -7.53
N SER A 15 3.98 -19.55 -7.87
CA SER A 15 4.49 -18.18 -7.80
C SER A 15 3.81 -17.33 -6.73
N THR A 16 2.61 -17.68 -6.34
CA THR A 16 1.82 -16.97 -5.32
C THR A 16 1.51 -17.88 -4.14
N ASP A 17 1.47 -17.28 -2.95
CA ASP A 17 1.14 -17.98 -1.72
C ASP A 17 -0.30 -17.75 -1.29
N HIS A 18 -0.79 -18.62 -0.38
CA HIS A 18 -2.08 -18.45 0.24
C HIS A 18 -2.12 -17.19 1.11
N LYS A 19 -3.24 -16.47 1.06
CA LYS A 19 -3.48 -15.30 1.91
C LYS A 19 -3.81 -15.65 3.37
N SER A 20 -4.22 -16.90 3.61
CA SER A 20 -4.43 -17.46 4.96
C SER A 20 -3.51 -18.65 5.13
N ARG A 21 -2.64 -18.62 6.13
CA ARG A 21 -1.62 -19.64 6.42
C ARG A 21 -1.90 -20.25 7.80
N TRP A 22 -2.64 -21.33 7.81
CA TRP A 22 -2.94 -22.11 9.00
C TRP A 22 -3.40 -23.51 8.61
N TYR A 23 -3.31 -24.41 9.55
CA TYR A 23 -3.83 -25.77 9.44
C TYR A 23 -4.89 -26.02 10.52
N ALA A 24 -5.99 -26.64 10.17
CA ALA A 24 -7.02 -27.09 11.11
C ALA A 24 -7.64 -28.40 10.60
N GLY A 25 -7.90 -29.33 11.54
CA GLY A 25 -8.73 -30.50 11.27
C GLY A 25 -10.22 -30.13 11.35
N ASP A 26 -10.90 -30.54 12.40
CA ASP A 26 -12.34 -30.34 12.59
C ASP A 26 -12.78 -28.88 12.67
N LEU A 27 -11.89 -27.98 13.10
CA LEU A 27 -12.15 -26.55 13.22
C LEU A 27 -12.06 -25.78 11.89
N TYR A 28 -11.78 -26.47 10.77
CA TYR A 28 -11.60 -25.83 9.46
C TYR A 28 -12.76 -24.91 9.08
N ARG A 29 -14.00 -25.40 9.22
CA ARG A 29 -15.21 -24.63 8.89
C ARG A 29 -15.33 -23.35 9.72
N ALA A 30 -15.02 -23.43 11.02
CA ALA A 30 -15.06 -22.28 11.92
C ALA A 30 -14.03 -21.23 11.52
N TYR A 31 -12.79 -21.64 11.29
CA TYR A 31 -11.70 -20.73 10.95
C TYR A 31 -11.88 -20.05 9.58
N VAL A 32 -12.42 -20.75 8.58
CA VAL A 32 -12.79 -20.11 7.30
C VAL A 32 -13.88 -19.07 7.51
N GLY A 33 -14.90 -19.37 8.32
CA GLY A 33 -15.96 -18.43 8.65
C GLY A 33 -15.44 -17.16 9.35
N GLU A 34 -14.51 -17.33 10.29
CA GLU A 34 -13.83 -16.21 10.97
C GLU A 34 -12.98 -15.39 10.00
N ASP A 35 -12.19 -16.02 9.13
CA ASP A 35 -11.36 -15.32 8.14
C ASP A 35 -12.21 -14.46 7.19
N VAL A 36 -13.37 -14.96 6.79
CA VAL A 36 -14.31 -14.18 5.97
C VAL A 36 -14.84 -12.97 6.72
N LYS A 37 -15.18 -13.13 8.02
CA LYS A 37 -15.65 -12.02 8.86
C LYS A 37 -14.54 -10.98 9.06
N ILE A 38 -13.29 -11.39 9.36
CA ILE A 38 -12.13 -10.52 9.48
C ILE A 38 -11.92 -9.69 8.21
N ARG A 39 -11.89 -10.35 7.04
CA ARG A 39 -11.70 -9.65 5.76
C ARG A 39 -12.83 -8.68 5.45
N ARG A 40 -14.07 -9.04 5.79
CA ARG A 40 -15.25 -8.20 5.59
C ARG A 40 -15.21 -6.97 6.51
N LEU A 41 -14.88 -7.14 7.78
CA LEU A 41 -14.72 -6.05 8.75
C LEU A 41 -13.69 -5.03 8.25
N LEU A 42 -12.51 -5.49 7.85
CA LEU A 42 -11.44 -4.64 7.34
C LEU A 42 -11.82 -3.94 6.02
N SER A 43 -12.54 -4.62 5.12
CA SER A 43 -12.94 -4.03 3.84
C SER A 43 -14.04 -2.97 3.99
N THR A 44 -14.98 -3.15 4.94
CA THR A 44 -16.13 -2.24 5.09
C THR A 44 -15.77 -0.95 5.83
N GLY A 45 -14.82 -1.00 6.76
CA GLY A 45 -14.47 0.15 7.60
C GLY A 45 -13.39 1.06 7.04
N MET A 46 -12.64 0.63 6.00
CA MET A 46 -11.41 1.30 5.58
C MET A 46 -11.26 1.49 4.07
N ASP A 47 -12.34 1.81 3.38
CA ASP A 47 -12.29 2.05 1.93
C ASP A 47 -11.23 3.08 1.53
N ARG A 48 -11.05 4.13 2.33
CA ARG A 48 -10.08 5.21 2.06
C ARG A 48 -8.62 4.83 2.33
N ALA A 49 -8.38 3.79 3.13
CA ALA A 49 -7.03 3.34 3.45
C ALA A 49 -6.33 2.67 2.27
N GLY A 50 -7.09 2.14 1.32
CA GLY A 50 -6.53 1.40 0.19
C GLY A 50 -5.87 0.11 0.65
N ILE A 51 -6.68 -0.89 1.05
CA ILE A 51 -6.17 -2.19 1.46
C ILE A 51 -5.93 -3.04 0.21
N SER A 52 -4.69 -3.46 0.02
CA SER A 52 -4.27 -4.34 -1.06
C SER A 52 -4.62 -5.80 -0.76
N LYS A 53 -4.11 -6.31 0.34
CA LYS A 53 -4.34 -7.68 0.79
C LYS A 53 -4.29 -7.78 2.31
N VAL A 54 -4.99 -8.79 2.82
CA VAL A 54 -4.96 -9.16 4.24
C VAL A 54 -4.44 -10.59 4.34
N GLU A 55 -3.32 -10.78 5.02
CA GLU A 55 -2.75 -12.08 5.31
C GLU A 55 -3.08 -12.47 6.75
N ILE A 56 -3.48 -13.73 6.94
CA ILE A 56 -3.90 -14.23 8.26
C ILE A 56 -3.08 -15.47 8.58
N GLU A 57 -2.38 -15.44 9.69
CA GLU A 57 -1.67 -16.58 10.25
C GLU A 57 -2.30 -16.95 11.59
N ARG A 58 -2.57 -18.23 11.81
CA ARG A 58 -3.16 -18.71 13.05
C ARG A 58 -2.25 -19.70 13.75
N THR A 59 -2.07 -19.48 15.02
CA THR A 59 -1.48 -20.42 15.98
C THR A 59 -2.58 -20.88 16.93
N ARG A 60 -2.29 -21.78 17.84
CA ARG A 60 -3.28 -22.27 18.82
C ARG A 60 -3.95 -21.13 19.59
N ASP A 61 -3.17 -20.17 20.10
CA ASP A 61 -3.63 -19.14 21.04
C ASP A 61 -3.64 -17.73 20.44
N ARG A 62 -3.03 -17.53 19.28
CA ARG A 62 -2.87 -16.21 18.68
C ARG A 62 -3.26 -16.20 17.21
N VAL A 63 -3.82 -15.09 16.79
CA VAL A 63 -4.10 -14.79 15.39
C VAL A 63 -3.26 -13.58 14.99
N ARG A 64 -2.42 -13.74 13.97
CA ARG A 64 -1.67 -12.64 13.39
C ARG A 64 -2.37 -12.20 12.11
N VAL A 65 -2.63 -10.91 12.01
CA VAL A 65 -3.27 -10.28 10.85
C VAL A 65 -2.34 -9.23 10.29
N ASP A 66 -1.82 -9.48 9.09
CA ASP A 66 -0.94 -8.55 8.37
C ASP A 66 -1.77 -7.81 7.32
N ILE A 67 -1.92 -6.49 7.48
CA ILE A 67 -2.67 -5.63 6.57
C ILE A 67 -1.69 -4.88 5.67
N HIS A 68 -1.75 -5.14 4.36
CA HIS A 68 -0.99 -4.39 3.37
C HIS A 68 -1.85 -3.23 2.86
N THR A 69 -1.39 -2.02 3.07
CA THR A 69 -2.14 -0.79 2.74
C THR A 69 -1.28 0.24 2.02
N ALA A 70 -1.91 1.03 1.14
CA ALA A 70 -1.27 2.16 0.50
C ALA A 70 -1.11 3.38 1.43
N ARG A 71 -1.98 3.48 2.45
CA ARG A 71 -2.02 4.64 3.35
C ARG A 71 -2.07 4.18 4.81
N PRO A 72 -0.95 3.73 5.39
CA PRO A 72 -0.90 3.18 6.74
C PRO A 72 -1.38 4.17 7.80
N GLY A 73 -1.17 5.47 7.61
CA GLY A 73 -1.61 6.50 8.55
C GLY A 73 -3.12 6.52 8.81
N ILE A 74 -3.95 6.12 7.83
CA ILE A 74 -5.41 6.04 7.99
C ILE A 74 -5.79 4.84 8.87
N VAL A 75 -5.09 3.70 8.69
CA VAL A 75 -5.33 2.48 9.47
C VAL A 75 -4.85 2.63 10.91
N ILE A 76 -3.73 3.31 11.11
CA ILE A 76 -3.19 3.57 12.45
C ILE A 76 -4.06 4.59 13.19
N GLY A 77 -4.55 5.61 12.47
CA GLY A 77 -5.33 6.70 13.05
C GLY A 77 -4.51 7.64 13.93
N ARG A 78 -5.20 8.57 14.58
CA ARG A 78 -4.57 9.52 15.50
C ARG A 78 -4.08 8.78 16.76
N ARG A 79 -2.78 8.81 17.01
CA ARG A 79 -2.13 8.15 18.18
C ARG A 79 -2.38 6.64 18.28
N GLY A 80 -2.71 5.96 17.18
CA GLY A 80 -2.97 4.52 17.18
C GLY A 80 -4.38 4.09 17.54
N ALA A 81 -5.31 5.02 17.80
CA ALA A 81 -6.66 4.72 18.28
C ALA A 81 -7.45 3.81 17.33
N GLU A 82 -7.33 4.02 16.01
CA GLU A 82 -8.02 3.16 15.03
C GLU A 82 -7.45 1.75 15.01
N ALA A 83 -6.14 1.61 15.09
CA ALA A 83 -5.49 0.29 15.14
C ALA A 83 -5.88 -0.49 16.40
N GLU A 84 -5.99 0.17 17.57
CA GLU A 84 -6.45 -0.45 18.81
C GLU A 84 -7.93 -0.82 18.73
N ARG A 85 -8.77 0.03 18.15
CA ARG A 85 -10.19 -0.29 17.92
C ARG A 85 -10.35 -1.54 17.06
N ILE A 86 -9.65 -1.59 15.94
CA ILE A 86 -9.68 -2.74 15.04
C ILE A 86 -9.20 -4.00 15.75
N ARG A 87 -8.12 -3.90 16.53
CA ARG A 87 -7.61 -5.01 17.30
C ARG A 87 -8.66 -5.54 18.27
N GLY A 88 -9.35 -4.66 19.02
CA GLY A 88 -10.44 -5.04 19.92
C GLY A 88 -11.59 -5.74 19.19
N GLU A 89 -12.06 -5.17 18.07
CA GLU A 89 -13.12 -5.79 17.24
C GLU A 89 -12.69 -7.17 16.69
N LEU A 90 -11.41 -7.36 16.37
CA LEU A 90 -10.87 -8.66 15.92
C LEU A 90 -10.73 -9.65 17.06
N GLU A 91 -10.36 -9.22 18.25
CA GLU A 91 -10.29 -10.05 19.47
C GLU A 91 -11.69 -10.52 19.87
N ASP A 92 -12.69 -9.65 19.80
CA ASP A 92 -14.10 -10.00 20.05
C ASP A 92 -14.64 -11.03 19.05
N LEU A 93 -14.25 -10.90 17.76
CA LEU A 93 -14.67 -11.85 16.73
C LEU A 93 -14.01 -13.23 16.84
N THR A 94 -12.75 -13.29 17.26
CA THR A 94 -11.96 -14.51 17.25
C THR A 94 -11.88 -15.20 18.61
N GLY A 95 -12.19 -14.47 19.69
CA GLY A 95 -12.00 -14.94 21.06
C GLY A 95 -10.55 -15.27 21.42
N LYS A 96 -9.57 -14.79 20.62
CA LYS A 96 -8.15 -15.06 20.78
C LYS A 96 -7.35 -13.75 20.76
N GLN A 97 -6.15 -13.80 21.29
CA GLN A 97 -5.24 -12.66 21.22
C GLN A 97 -4.88 -12.37 19.75
N VAL A 98 -5.09 -11.12 19.29
CA VAL A 98 -4.81 -10.69 17.92
C VAL A 98 -3.55 -9.82 17.91
N GLN A 99 -2.61 -10.20 17.05
CA GLN A 99 -1.47 -9.37 16.68
C GLN A 99 -1.75 -8.72 15.35
N LEU A 100 -1.92 -7.40 15.33
CA LEU A 100 -2.15 -6.61 14.13
C LEU A 100 -0.84 -6.00 13.66
N ASN A 101 -0.45 -6.27 12.41
CA ASN A 101 0.69 -5.64 11.76
C ASN A 101 0.21 -4.86 10.53
N ILE A 102 0.67 -3.63 10.40
CA ILE A 102 0.32 -2.75 9.29
C ILE A 102 1.57 -2.57 8.43
N LEU A 103 1.49 -3.03 7.19
CA LEU A 103 2.58 -3.02 6.23
C LEU A 103 2.26 -2.05 5.09
N GLU A 104 3.19 -1.15 4.80
CA GLU A 104 3.04 -0.20 3.70
C GLU A 104 3.36 -0.85 2.35
N VAL A 105 2.51 -0.60 1.36
CA VAL A 105 2.74 -0.96 -0.04
C VAL A 105 3.53 0.17 -0.70
N LYS A 106 4.81 -0.05 -0.99
CA LYS A 106 5.71 0.97 -1.56
C LYS A 106 5.22 1.55 -2.89
N ASN A 107 4.70 0.69 -3.77
CA ASN A 107 4.22 1.07 -5.10
C ASN A 107 2.75 0.68 -5.27
N PRO A 108 1.80 1.50 -4.80
CA PRO A 108 0.37 1.20 -4.89
C PRO A 108 -0.14 1.12 -6.34
N GLU A 109 0.55 1.76 -7.26
CA GLU A 109 0.22 1.77 -8.69
C GLU A 109 0.56 0.45 -9.41
N LEU A 110 1.40 -0.39 -8.80
CA LEU A 110 1.73 -1.74 -9.28
C LEU A 110 0.89 -2.84 -8.61
N ASP A 111 -0.04 -2.47 -7.75
CA ASP A 111 -0.95 -3.39 -7.09
C ASP A 111 -2.31 -3.38 -7.79
N ALA A 112 -2.72 -4.53 -8.32
CA ALA A 112 -3.93 -4.64 -9.13
C ALA A 112 -5.20 -4.33 -8.32
N GLN A 113 -5.23 -4.66 -7.02
CA GLN A 113 -6.39 -4.41 -6.17
C GLN A 113 -6.56 -2.91 -5.91
N LEU A 114 -5.46 -2.20 -5.63
CA LEU A 114 -5.47 -0.77 -5.38
C LEU A 114 -5.82 0.03 -6.64
N VAL A 115 -5.31 -0.39 -7.80
CA VAL A 115 -5.68 0.20 -9.09
C VAL A 115 -7.15 -0.02 -9.39
N ALA A 116 -7.69 -1.22 -9.14
CA ALA A 116 -9.12 -1.52 -9.32
C ALA A 116 -9.99 -0.64 -8.43
N GLN A 117 -9.62 -0.47 -7.15
CA GLN A 117 -10.29 0.41 -6.21
C GLN A 117 -10.25 1.87 -6.68
N GLY A 118 -9.08 2.38 -7.09
CA GLY A 118 -8.95 3.75 -7.57
C GLY A 118 -9.76 4.05 -8.84
N VAL A 119 -9.90 3.07 -9.75
CA VAL A 119 -10.81 3.18 -10.90
C VAL A 119 -12.27 3.18 -10.44
N ALA A 120 -12.65 2.31 -9.52
CA ALA A 120 -14.02 2.24 -8.98
C ALA A 120 -14.42 3.52 -8.25
N GLU A 121 -13.53 4.12 -7.47
CA GLU A 121 -13.75 5.43 -6.82
C GLU A 121 -13.99 6.54 -7.85
N GLN A 122 -13.20 6.57 -8.94
CA GLN A 122 -13.41 7.54 -10.02
C GLN A 122 -14.76 7.35 -10.72
N LEU A 123 -15.19 6.10 -10.94
CA LEU A 123 -16.49 5.80 -11.54
C LEU A 123 -17.65 6.20 -10.62
N SER A 124 -17.52 5.99 -9.31
CA SER A 124 -18.49 6.47 -8.30
C SER A 124 -18.55 8.01 -8.27
N GLY A 125 -17.40 8.69 -8.49
CA GLY A 125 -17.28 10.13 -8.62
C GLY A 125 -17.73 10.69 -9.98
N ARG A 126 -18.47 9.92 -10.80
CA ARG A 126 -19.02 10.31 -12.11
C ARG A 126 -17.97 10.68 -13.16
N VAL A 127 -16.74 10.21 -13.01
CA VAL A 127 -15.72 10.33 -14.06
C VAL A 127 -16.08 9.39 -15.21
N GLN A 128 -15.91 9.87 -16.44
CA GLN A 128 -16.17 9.04 -17.62
C GLN A 128 -15.26 7.79 -17.61
N PHE A 129 -15.84 6.60 -17.76
CA PHE A 129 -15.15 5.32 -17.60
C PHE A 129 -13.95 5.17 -18.54
N ARG A 130 -14.03 5.65 -19.80
CA ARG A 130 -12.90 5.64 -20.75
C ARG A 130 -11.70 6.44 -20.26
N ARG A 131 -11.97 7.59 -19.62
CA ARG A 131 -10.91 8.44 -19.05
C ARG A 131 -10.28 7.79 -17.83
N ALA A 132 -11.09 7.22 -16.94
CA ALA A 132 -10.61 6.53 -15.75
C ALA A 132 -9.72 5.33 -16.11
N MET A 133 -10.15 4.47 -17.06
CA MET A 133 -9.37 3.33 -17.52
C MET A 133 -8.05 3.73 -18.18
N ARG A 134 -8.05 4.73 -19.07
CA ARG A 134 -6.81 5.22 -19.73
C ARG A 134 -5.83 5.80 -18.72
N LYS A 135 -6.32 6.57 -17.75
CA LYS A 135 -5.49 7.13 -16.67
C LYS A 135 -4.84 6.01 -15.86
N ALA A 136 -5.61 5.00 -15.46
CA ALA A 136 -5.09 3.85 -14.72
C ALA A 136 -3.99 3.12 -15.51
N LEU A 137 -4.20 2.84 -16.81
CA LEU A 137 -3.19 2.22 -17.67
C LEU A 137 -1.89 3.03 -17.71
N GLN A 138 -1.98 4.32 -18.01
CA GLN A 138 -0.82 5.20 -18.12
C GLN A 138 -0.04 5.27 -16.81
N THR A 139 -0.74 5.39 -15.67
CA THR A 139 -0.12 5.46 -14.35
C THR A 139 0.63 4.16 -14.03
N THR A 140 -0.02 3.01 -14.23
CA THR A 140 0.59 1.70 -13.97
C THR A 140 1.78 1.40 -14.90
N MET A 141 1.70 1.77 -16.19
CA MET A 141 2.83 1.61 -17.12
C MET A 141 4.02 2.51 -16.74
N ARG A 142 3.76 3.74 -16.29
CA ARG A 142 4.83 4.64 -15.79
C ARG A 142 5.52 4.10 -14.55
N SER A 143 4.79 3.38 -13.70
CA SER A 143 5.33 2.75 -12.47
C SER A 143 6.17 1.50 -12.75
N GLY A 144 6.32 1.11 -14.04
CA GLY A 144 7.21 0.02 -14.45
C GLY A 144 6.52 -1.33 -14.68
N ALA A 145 5.20 -1.37 -14.86
CA ALA A 145 4.51 -2.58 -15.30
C ALA A 145 4.89 -2.91 -16.76
N LEU A 146 5.09 -4.20 -17.07
CA LEU A 146 5.36 -4.68 -18.42
C LEU A 146 4.09 -4.86 -19.25
N GLY A 147 2.94 -4.86 -18.60
CA GLY A 147 1.66 -4.91 -19.27
C GLY A 147 0.50 -4.83 -18.29
N VAL A 148 -0.55 -4.20 -18.74
CA VAL A 148 -1.76 -3.96 -17.96
C VAL A 148 -3.00 -4.19 -18.80
N LYS A 149 -4.02 -4.79 -18.19
CA LYS A 149 -5.37 -4.89 -18.77
C LYS A 149 -6.37 -4.45 -17.73
N VAL A 150 -7.21 -3.49 -18.07
CA VAL A 150 -8.33 -3.01 -17.25
C VAL A 150 -9.63 -3.32 -17.98
N GLN A 151 -10.59 -3.90 -17.29
CA GLN A 151 -11.91 -4.22 -17.82
C GLN A 151 -12.98 -3.68 -16.87
N CYS A 152 -13.93 -2.94 -17.42
CA CYS A 152 -15.12 -2.49 -16.71
C CYS A 152 -16.35 -3.17 -17.32
N SER A 153 -17.27 -3.65 -16.47
CA SER A 153 -18.50 -4.31 -16.90
C SER A 153 -19.69 -3.86 -16.04
N GLY A 154 -20.80 -3.62 -16.69
CA GLY A 154 -22.02 -3.13 -16.05
C GLY A 154 -22.71 -2.08 -16.90
N ARG A 155 -23.56 -1.24 -16.32
CA ARG A 155 -24.24 -0.12 -16.97
C ARG A 155 -23.30 1.08 -17.12
N LEU A 156 -22.38 0.99 -18.10
CA LEU A 156 -21.35 1.99 -18.32
C LEU A 156 -21.97 3.31 -18.82
N GLY A 157 -21.71 4.39 -18.08
CA GLY A 157 -22.26 5.71 -18.40
C GLY A 157 -23.77 5.85 -18.17
N GLY A 158 -24.41 4.93 -17.44
CA GLY A 158 -25.86 4.97 -17.15
C GLY A 158 -26.73 4.39 -18.26
N THR A 159 -26.15 3.67 -19.22
CA THR A 159 -26.92 3.00 -20.28
C THR A 159 -27.86 1.94 -19.69
N GLU A 160 -29.04 1.73 -20.31
CA GLU A 160 -30.00 0.73 -19.86
C GLU A 160 -29.44 -0.69 -19.96
N MET A 161 -28.77 -0.98 -21.07
CA MET A 161 -28.13 -2.29 -21.28
C MET A 161 -26.73 -2.31 -20.70
N SER A 162 -26.40 -3.40 -20.02
CA SER A 162 -25.04 -3.62 -19.53
C SER A 162 -24.09 -3.94 -20.67
N GLY A 163 -22.90 -3.33 -20.63
CA GLY A 163 -21.82 -3.59 -21.57
C GLY A 163 -20.54 -3.97 -20.84
N SER A 164 -19.55 -4.45 -21.60
CA SER A 164 -18.21 -4.72 -21.08
C SER A 164 -17.20 -4.09 -22.03
N GLU A 165 -16.37 -3.18 -21.51
CA GLU A 165 -15.26 -2.58 -22.25
C GLU A 165 -13.95 -2.91 -21.54
N PHE A 166 -12.88 -3.10 -22.32
CA PHE A 166 -11.54 -3.29 -21.79
C PHE A 166 -10.51 -2.54 -22.61
N TYR A 167 -9.47 -2.09 -21.93
CA TYR A 167 -8.27 -1.54 -22.53
C TYR A 167 -7.07 -2.35 -22.07
N ARG A 168 -6.08 -2.50 -22.95
CA ARG A 168 -4.84 -3.23 -22.69
C ARG A 168 -3.66 -2.48 -23.27
N GLU A 169 -2.57 -2.45 -22.52
CA GLU A 169 -1.29 -1.94 -22.95
C GLU A 169 -0.19 -2.92 -22.53
N GLY A 170 0.79 -3.16 -23.42
CA GLY A 170 1.82 -4.15 -23.20
C GLY A 170 1.33 -5.61 -23.31
N ARG A 171 2.09 -6.53 -22.74
CA ARG A 171 1.80 -7.99 -22.76
C ARG A 171 1.18 -8.41 -21.42
N VAL A 172 0.13 -9.24 -21.48
CA VAL A 172 -0.47 -9.85 -20.29
C VAL A 172 -0.61 -11.36 -20.55
N PRO A 173 0.44 -12.16 -20.30
CA PRO A 173 0.48 -13.59 -20.60
C PRO A 173 -0.25 -14.38 -19.51
N LEU A 174 -1.58 -14.51 -19.62
CA LEU A 174 -2.41 -15.17 -18.60
C LEU A 174 -2.16 -16.68 -18.50
N HIS A 175 -1.76 -17.34 -19.60
CA HIS A 175 -1.51 -18.79 -19.66
C HIS A 175 -0.08 -19.17 -19.25
N THR A 176 0.85 -18.23 -19.18
CA THR A 176 2.23 -18.50 -18.78
C THR A 176 2.29 -18.61 -17.26
N LEU A 177 2.65 -19.79 -16.75
CA LEU A 177 2.64 -20.09 -15.32
C LEU A 177 3.73 -19.32 -14.55
N ARG A 178 4.91 -19.14 -15.16
CA ARG A 178 6.05 -18.39 -14.59
C ARG A 178 5.86 -16.87 -14.60
N ALA A 179 4.84 -16.37 -15.29
CA ALA A 179 4.55 -14.94 -15.33
C ALA A 179 3.97 -14.46 -14.00
N ASP A 180 4.54 -13.41 -13.42
CA ASP A 180 3.98 -12.72 -12.26
C ASP A 180 2.86 -11.79 -12.71
N VAL A 181 1.63 -12.26 -12.55
CA VAL A 181 0.41 -11.53 -12.92
C VAL A 181 -0.42 -11.29 -11.67
N ASP A 182 -0.48 -10.05 -11.26
CA ASP A 182 -1.34 -9.60 -10.18
C ASP A 182 -2.77 -9.37 -10.70
N TYR A 183 -3.77 -9.65 -9.86
CA TYR A 183 -5.17 -9.55 -10.21
C TYR A 183 -5.96 -8.87 -9.10
N GLY A 184 -6.73 -7.83 -9.48
CA GLY A 184 -7.63 -7.10 -8.60
C GLY A 184 -9.04 -7.06 -9.14
N PHE A 185 -10.01 -7.12 -8.23
CA PHE A 185 -11.43 -6.96 -8.52
C PHE A 185 -12.05 -6.01 -7.51
N TYR A 186 -12.79 -5.03 -8.00
CA TYR A 186 -13.55 -4.11 -7.16
C TYR A 186 -14.86 -3.70 -7.83
N GLU A 187 -15.86 -3.37 -7.02
CA GLU A 187 -17.18 -2.93 -7.50
C GLU A 187 -17.44 -1.47 -7.18
N ALA A 188 -17.72 -0.68 -8.20
CA ALA A 188 -18.15 0.70 -8.06
C ALA A 188 -19.68 0.76 -7.87
N LYS A 189 -20.14 1.31 -6.76
CA LYS A 189 -21.56 1.63 -6.55
C LYS A 189 -21.88 2.95 -7.26
N THR A 190 -22.78 2.89 -8.23
CA THR A 190 -23.30 4.08 -8.92
C THR A 190 -24.79 4.20 -8.69
N THR A 191 -25.38 5.35 -9.02
CA THR A 191 -26.84 5.57 -8.93
C THR A 191 -27.64 4.60 -9.81
N PHE A 192 -27.04 4.12 -10.90
CA PHE A 192 -27.68 3.20 -11.86
C PHE A 192 -27.38 1.72 -11.60
N GLY A 193 -26.64 1.39 -10.55
CA GLY A 193 -26.27 0.02 -10.21
C GLY A 193 -24.78 -0.15 -9.90
N ARG A 194 -24.29 -1.39 -9.97
CA ARG A 194 -22.89 -1.72 -9.71
C ARG A 194 -22.11 -1.92 -11.01
N ILE A 195 -20.93 -1.38 -11.08
CA ILE A 195 -19.98 -1.59 -12.18
C ILE A 195 -18.80 -2.40 -11.62
N GLY A 196 -18.56 -3.60 -12.18
CA GLY A 196 -17.41 -4.43 -11.82
C GLY A 196 -16.16 -3.98 -12.56
N VAL A 197 -15.08 -3.75 -11.83
CA VAL A 197 -13.77 -3.41 -12.37
C VAL A 197 -12.83 -4.58 -12.12
N LYS A 198 -12.20 -5.08 -13.20
CA LYS A 198 -11.19 -6.14 -13.15
C LYS A 198 -9.88 -5.59 -13.71
N VAL A 199 -8.80 -5.79 -12.98
CA VAL A 199 -7.45 -5.32 -13.36
C VAL A 199 -6.49 -6.48 -13.33
N TRP A 200 -5.65 -6.59 -14.37
CA TRP A 200 -4.53 -7.51 -14.47
C TRP A 200 -3.26 -6.71 -14.72
N ILE A 201 -2.24 -6.91 -13.89
CA ILE A 201 -0.96 -6.25 -14.02
C ILE A 201 0.13 -7.31 -14.17
N TYR A 202 0.88 -7.24 -15.25
CA TYR A 202 2.03 -8.11 -15.48
C TYR A 202 3.31 -7.40 -15.03
N LYS A 203 3.96 -7.97 -14.02
CA LYS A 203 5.18 -7.41 -13.39
C LYS A 203 6.46 -7.99 -13.98
N GLY A 204 6.38 -9.13 -14.67
CA GLY A 204 7.53 -9.80 -15.24
C GLY A 204 7.47 -11.30 -15.07
N GLU A 205 8.56 -11.99 -15.39
CA GLU A 205 8.69 -13.41 -15.14
C GLU A 205 9.44 -13.67 -13.84
N VAL A 206 8.95 -14.61 -13.08
CA VAL A 206 9.60 -15.06 -11.85
C VAL A 206 10.63 -16.12 -12.24
N ALA A 207 11.92 -15.74 -12.15
CA ALA A 207 13.00 -16.68 -12.35
C ALA A 207 13.22 -17.53 -11.08
N GLY A 208 13.47 -18.83 -11.28
CA GLY A 208 13.80 -19.76 -10.21
C GLY A 208 12.61 -20.45 -9.55
N SER A 209 12.93 -21.56 -8.87
CA SER A 209 11.96 -22.33 -8.10
C SER A 209 11.56 -21.58 -6.81
N ARG A 210 10.45 -22.00 -6.21
CA ARG A 210 10.01 -21.46 -4.92
C ARG A 210 11.09 -21.58 -3.84
N ALA A 211 11.75 -22.74 -3.78
CA ALA A 211 12.81 -23.01 -2.83
C ALA A 211 14.02 -22.05 -3.00
N GLU A 212 14.40 -21.77 -4.25
CA GLU A 212 15.47 -20.81 -4.53
C GLU A 212 15.09 -19.38 -4.12
N ARG A 213 13.84 -18.98 -4.30
CA ARG A 213 13.35 -17.67 -3.90
C ARG A 213 13.30 -17.54 -2.38
N GLU A 214 12.83 -18.56 -1.68
CA GLU A 214 12.82 -18.59 -0.21
C GLU A 214 14.26 -18.56 0.34
N ALA A 215 15.19 -19.30 -0.26
CA ALA A 215 16.59 -19.27 0.10
C ALA A 215 17.23 -17.87 -0.15
N GLN A 216 16.93 -17.24 -1.28
CA GLN A 216 17.40 -15.87 -1.57
C GLN A 216 16.77 -14.83 -0.64
N ALA A 217 15.49 -14.96 -0.30
CA ALA A 217 14.82 -14.09 0.66
C ALA A 217 15.43 -14.23 2.06
N ALA A 218 15.68 -15.47 2.50
CA ALA A 218 16.34 -15.76 3.77
C ALA A 218 17.78 -15.20 3.80
N ALA A 219 18.54 -15.37 2.71
CA ALA A 219 19.89 -14.81 2.59
C ALA A 219 19.90 -13.28 2.63
N ARG A 220 18.95 -12.62 1.96
CA ARG A 220 18.78 -11.15 2.02
C ARG A 220 18.39 -10.67 3.40
N ALA A 221 17.50 -11.38 4.10
CA ALA A 221 17.11 -11.06 5.46
C ALA A 221 18.28 -11.23 6.43
N ALA A 222 19.07 -12.29 6.30
CA ALA A 222 20.28 -12.50 7.08
C ALA A 222 21.35 -11.42 6.82
N ALA A 223 21.55 -11.02 5.56
CA ALA A 223 22.45 -9.94 5.20
C ALA A 223 22.00 -8.57 5.74
N ALA A 224 20.69 -8.33 5.78
CA ALA A 224 20.12 -7.11 6.37
C ALA A 224 20.25 -7.11 7.91
N ALA A 225 20.06 -8.25 8.55
CA ALA A 225 20.26 -8.41 10.00
C ALA A 225 21.73 -8.30 10.42
N GLY A 226 22.66 -8.74 9.56
CA GLY A 226 24.12 -8.62 9.78
C GLY A 226 24.68 -7.21 9.66
N ARG A 227 23.94 -6.29 9.03
CA ARG A 227 24.26 -4.86 9.00
C ARG A 227 23.74 -4.15 10.26
N ARG A 228 24.29 -4.50 11.43
CA ARG A 228 24.17 -3.63 12.60
C ARG A 228 24.84 -2.30 12.24
N PRO A 229 24.19 -1.15 12.43
CA PRO A 229 24.88 0.13 12.30
C PRO A 229 25.98 0.12 13.35
N THR A 230 27.23 0.10 12.91
CA THR A 230 28.37 0.37 13.79
C THR A 230 28.15 1.77 14.33
N ARG A 231 27.68 1.83 15.56
CA ARG A 231 27.55 3.05 16.36
C ARG A 231 28.89 3.73 16.27
N GLY A 232 28.95 4.82 15.52
CA GLY A 232 30.19 5.58 15.29
C GLY A 232 30.85 5.85 16.62
N ARG A 233 32.04 5.28 16.79
CA ARG A 233 32.94 5.56 17.88
C ARG A 233 33.30 7.04 17.74
N ARG A 234 32.72 7.85 18.61
CA ARG A 234 33.07 9.26 18.77
C ARG A 234 34.56 9.33 18.98
N PRO A 235 35.34 10.08 18.18
CA PRO A 235 36.78 10.20 18.43
C PRO A 235 36.96 10.87 19.81
N GLU A 236 37.60 10.17 20.70
CA GLU A 236 38.08 10.67 21.98
C GLU A 236 39.01 11.85 21.70
N ARG A 237 38.63 13.00 22.16
CA ARG A 237 39.37 14.24 22.09
C ARG A 237 40.61 14.07 23.01
N ALA A 238 41.73 13.77 22.40
CA ALA A 238 43.04 13.76 23.07
C ALA A 238 43.30 15.13 23.71
N GLY A 239 43.66 15.09 24.98
CA GLY A 239 43.92 16.25 25.84
C GLY A 239 45.00 17.15 25.32
N ALA A 240 44.77 18.44 25.47
CA ALA A 240 45.76 19.49 25.27
C ALA A 240 46.61 19.64 26.55
N PRO A 241 47.93 19.83 26.47
CA PRO A 241 48.74 20.23 27.61
C PRO A 241 48.66 21.73 27.83
N ALA A 242 48.67 22.12 29.10
CA ALA A 242 48.74 23.46 29.63
C ALA A 242 50.09 24.15 29.36
N GLY A 243 50.08 25.45 29.14
CA GLY A 243 51.28 26.30 29.13
C GLY A 243 50.92 27.72 28.76
N ALA A 244 50.79 28.58 29.77
CA ALA A 244 50.80 30.05 29.66
C ALA A 244 52.24 30.58 29.49
N PRO A 245 52.59 31.90 29.36
CA PRO A 245 51.76 33.10 29.53
C PRO A 245 52.11 34.31 28.60
N ALA A 246 51.33 35.38 28.77
CA ALA A 246 51.64 36.80 28.75
C ALA A 246 51.96 37.55 27.43
N GLY A 247 51.25 38.61 27.26
CA GLY A 247 51.84 39.80 26.61
C GLY A 247 50.91 40.55 25.64
N GLY A 248 50.29 41.59 26.09
CA GLY A 248 50.42 42.93 25.50
C GLY A 248 49.37 43.44 24.51
N ALA A 249 48.52 44.31 25.00
CA ALA A 249 48.27 45.65 24.49
C ALA A 249 47.49 45.89 23.17
N ALA A 250 46.38 46.56 23.40
CA ALA A 250 46.04 47.88 22.88
C ALA A 250 45.21 48.00 21.57
N ALA A 251 44.06 48.63 21.80
CA ALA A 251 43.47 49.78 21.05
C ALA A 251 42.82 49.46 19.70
N SER A 252 41.66 49.85 19.46
CA SER A 252 40.91 51.02 19.43
C SER A 252 39.77 50.90 18.38
N ALA A 253 38.61 51.29 18.80
CA ALA A 253 37.73 52.27 18.18
C ALA A 253 36.98 51.92 16.88
N GLY A 254 35.67 52.14 16.97
CA GLY A 254 34.91 52.57 15.84
C GLY A 254 33.51 51.96 15.71
N GLY A 255 32.53 52.44 16.50
CA GLY A 255 31.16 52.40 15.97
C GLY A 255 30.93 53.73 15.21
N PRO A 256 29.75 54.16 14.85
CA PRO A 256 28.38 53.66 15.08
C PRO A 256 27.40 53.82 13.90
N ALA A 257 26.12 53.71 14.19
CA ALA A 257 24.93 54.37 13.59
C ALA A 257 24.11 53.58 12.54
N VAL A 258 22.90 53.21 12.89
CA VAL A 258 21.62 53.91 12.89
C VAL A 258 20.92 53.98 11.51
N GLY A 259 19.69 53.55 11.46
CA GLY A 259 18.75 53.82 10.37
C GLY A 259 17.57 52.87 10.39
N THR A 260 16.65 52.99 11.29
CA THR A 260 15.27 53.53 11.22
C THR A 260 14.36 52.91 10.13
N ALA A 261 13.30 52.30 10.64
CA ALA A 261 12.04 52.02 9.94
C ALA A 261 11.36 53.34 9.48
N PRO A 262 10.36 53.30 8.64
CA PRO A 262 9.00 53.26 9.20
C PRO A 262 7.93 52.47 8.41
N ALA A 263 6.87 52.18 9.13
CA ALA A 263 5.56 51.72 8.77
C ALA A 263 4.83 52.63 7.79
N GLU A 264 3.93 52.04 6.98
CA GLU A 264 2.64 52.69 6.67
C GLU A 264 1.60 51.70 6.12
N ALA A 265 0.50 51.60 6.80
CA ALA A 265 -0.79 51.08 6.35
C ALA A 265 -1.65 52.28 5.90
N PRO A 266 -2.95 52.13 5.60
CA PRO A 266 -3.68 51.35 4.58
C PRO A 266 -4.44 52.27 3.62
N ARG A 267 -5.04 51.78 2.52
CA ARG A 267 -6.14 52.53 1.85
C ARG A 267 -7.26 51.61 1.38
N THR A 268 -8.37 51.83 1.99
CA THR A 268 -9.75 51.63 1.59
C THR A 268 -10.11 52.26 0.25
N GLY A 269 -11.13 51.72 -0.43
CA GLY A 269 -11.94 52.38 -1.47
C GLY A 269 -12.52 51.32 -2.41
N GLN A 270 -13.70 50.80 -2.24
CA GLN A 270 -15.02 51.25 -2.71
C GLN A 270 -15.14 51.34 -4.25
N GLY A 271 -16.10 50.60 -4.80
CA GLY A 271 -17.05 51.12 -5.76
C GLY A 271 -17.03 50.44 -7.15
N GLY A 272 -18.17 49.85 -7.50
CA GLY A 272 -18.53 49.51 -8.86
C GLY A 272 -19.21 48.14 -8.97
#